data_7e9503065ec35895d615ba25544565b2
#
_entry.id   7e9503065ec35895d615ba25544565b2
#
_cell.length_a   1.000
_cell.length_b   1.000
_cell.length_c   1.000
_cell.angle_alpha   90.00
_cell.angle_beta   90.00
_cell.angle_gamma   90.00
#
_symmetry.space_group_name_H-M   'P 1'
#
loop_
_entity.id
_entity.type
_entity.pdbx_description
1 polymer ?
#
loop_
_entity_poly.entity_id
_entity_poly.type
_entity_poly.pdbx_seq_one_letter_code
_entity_poly.pdbx_strand_id
1 'polypeptide(L)'
;RQTSGFTSHYEEIMEGTYKKDLFAGTLAEGLVKLLGEIACKCVFKTETIYRMEVKEAVMLDNLLDRFVGAAIKYDDPTQKLNSIEERLISFISNNYKKAYRYHAEEKSEVYRLYLRLLLVTDYICGMTDSYAKRLYQELNAIMA
;
A
#
# COMPACT_ATOMS: atom_id res chain seq x y z
N ARG A 1 25.54 -22.54 -11.12
CA ARG A 1 26.08 -22.92 -9.77
C ARG A 1 25.38 -22.22 -8.58
N GLN A 2 24.37 -21.39 -8.81
CA GLN A 2 23.58 -20.75 -7.72
C GLN A 2 22.37 -21.59 -7.29
N THR A 3 22.01 -22.61 -8.03
CA THR A 3 20.92 -23.54 -7.68
C THR A 3 21.24 -24.40 -6.46
N SER A 4 22.52 -24.56 -6.09
CA SER A 4 22.90 -25.43 -4.97
C SER A 4 22.43 -24.86 -3.61
N GLY A 5 22.47 -23.54 -3.39
CA GLY A 5 22.01 -22.92 -2.13
C GLY A 5 20.49 -23.05 -1.96
N PHE A 6 19.73 -22.79 -3.01
CA PHE A 6 18.27 -22.98 -2.99
C PHE A 6 17.90 -24.47 -2.78
N THR A 7 18.57 -25.36 -3.51
CA THR A 7 18.25 -26.80 -3.43
C THR A 7 18.62 -27.40 -2.08
N SER A 8 19.72 -26.96 -1.44
CA SER A 8 20.14 -27.46 -0.13
C SER A 8 19.26 -26.98 1.03
N HIS A 9 18.54 -25.88 0.86
CA HIS A 9 17.65 -25.30 1.86
C HIS A 9 16.18 -25.28 1.42
N TYR A 10 15.83 -26.09 0.41
CA TYR A 10 14.50 -26.06 -0.20
C TYR A 10 13.37 -26.21 0.82
N GLU A 11 13.46 -27.21 1.70
CA GLU A 11 12.44 -27.49 2.72
C GLU A 11 12.30 -26.32 3.69
N GLU A 12 13.41 -25.81 4.24
CA GLU A 12 13.40 -24.66 5.15
C GLU A 12 12.82 -23.40 4.50
N ILE A 13 13.06 -23.20 3.19
CA ILE A 13 12.52 -22.07 2.42
C ILE A 13 11.02 -22.25 2.25
N MET A 14 10.55 -23.43 1.88
CA MET A 14 9.12 -23.72 1.69
C MET A 14 8.33 -23.66 3.01
N GLU A 15 8.94 -24.03 4.12
CA GLU A 15 8.38 -23.90 5.46
C GLU A 15 8.46 -22.47 6.05
N GLY A 16 9.19 -21.56 5.40
CA GLY A 16 9.39 -20.19 5.88
C GLY A 16 10.33 -20.08 7.09
N THR A 17 11.09 -21.12 7.39
CA THR A 17 12.05 -21.18 8.52
C THR A 17 13.42 -20.67 8.14
N TYR A 18 13.77 -20.62 6.85
CA TYR A 18 15.03 -20.07 6.35
C TYR A 18 15.09 -18.56 6.56
N LYS A 19 16.08 -18.09 7.34
CA LYS A 19 16.21 -16.68 7.73
C LYS A 19 17.42 -15.96 7.12
N LYS A 20 18.24 -16.68 6.34
CA LYS A 20 19.44 -16.12 5.71
C LYS A 20 19.14 -15.67 4.29
N ASP A 21 19.96 -14.75 3.77
CA ASP A 21 19.97 -14.43 2.34
C ASP A 21 20.38 -15.64 1.51
N LEU A 22 19.77 -15.81 0.33
CA LEU A 22 20.10 -16.93 -0.58
C LEU A 22 21.53 -16.91 -1.09
N PHE A 23 22.19 -15.77 -1.03
CA PHE A 23 23.59 -15.62 -1.39
C PHE A 23 24.56 -15.79 -0.20
N ALA A 24 24.04 -15.93 1.02
CA ALA A 24 24.86 -16.09 2.22
C ALA A 24 25.79 -17.30 2.12
N GLY A 25 27.07 -17.12 2.40
CA GLY A 25 28.11 -18.16 2.30
C GLY A 25 28.55 -18.50 0.86
N THR A 26 28.05 -17.82 -0.15
CA THR A 26 28.48 -18.01 -1.55
C THR A 26 29.54 -16.98 -1.94
N LEU A 27 30.27 -17.25 -3.05
CA LEU A 27 31.22 -16.30 -3.63
C LEU A 27 30.56 -14.99 -4.09
N ALA A 28 29.24 -15.01 -4.31
CA ALA A 28 28.47 -13.85 -4.74
C ALA A 28 28.06 -12.93 -3.57
N GLU A 29 28.13 -13.38 -2.32
CA GLU A 29 27.69 -12.60 -1.17
C GLU A 29 28.35 -11.21 -1.09
N GLY A 30 29.67 -11.16 -1.24
CA GLY A 30 30.42 -9.90 -1.23
C GLY A 30 30.04 -8.96 -2.36
N LEU A 31 29.82 -9.51 -3.55
CA LEU A 31 29.37 -8.73 -4.72
C LEU A 31 27.96 -8.16 -4.52
N VAL A 32 27.02 -8.97 -4.02
CA VAL A 32 25.63 -8.53 -3.77
C VAL A 32 25.60 -7.42 -2.72
N LYS A 33 26.37 -7.55 -1.63
CA LYS A 33 26.52 -6.50 -0.62
C LYS A 33 27.08 -5.21 -1.20
N LEU A 34 28.17 -5.31 -1.97
CA LEU A 34 28.77 -4.13 -2.61
C LEU A 34 27.82 -3.44 -3.58
N LEU A 35 27.11 -4.18 -4.42
CA LEU A 35 26.11 -3.63 -5.34
C LEU A 35 24.95 -2.97 -4.58
N GLY A 36 24.50 -3.56 -3.47
CA GLY A 36 23.50 -2.97 -2.59
C GLY A 36 23.95 -1.65 -1.97
N GLU A 37 25.20 -1.57 -1.50
CA GLU A 37 25.78 -0.32 -0.99
C GLU A 37 25.88 0.78 -2.04
N ILE A 38 26.33 0.42 -3.25
CA ILE A 38 26.42 1.35 -4.38
C ILE A 38 25.01 1.84 -4.75
N ALA A 39 24.06 0.94 -4.90
CA ALA A 39 22.67 1.30 -5.20
C ALA A 39 22.10 2.23 -4.12
N CYS A 40 22.32 1.93 -2.85
CA CYS A 40 21.86 2.77 -1.75
C CYS A 40 22.48 4.17 -1.80
N LYS A 41 23.78 4.29 -2.02
CA LYS A 41 24.51 5.58 -1.99
C LYS A 41 24.29 6.41 -3.26
N CYS A 42 24.30 5.75 -4.41
CA CYS A 42 24.37 6.44 -5.70
C CYS A 42 23.03 6.56 -6.42
N VAL A 43 22.04 5.75 -6.03
CA VAL A 43 20.70 5.77 -6.65
C VAL A 43 19.66 6.21 -5.63
N PHE A 44 19.40 5.42 -4.58
CA PHE A 44 18.28 5.66 -3.68
C PHE A 44 18.44 6.90 -2.79
N LYS A 45 19.68 7.35 -2.50
CA LYS A 45 19.94 8.56 -1.70
C LYS A 45 20.29 9.77 -2.58
N THR A 46 19.58 9.96 -3.67
CA THR A 46 19.73 11.12 -4.54
C THR A 46 18.62 12.13 -4.31
N GLU A 47 18.90 13.41 -4.56
CA GLU A 47 17.92 14.50 -4.42
C GLU A 47 16.68 14.24 -5.29
N THR A 48 16.84 13.68 -6.46
CA THR A 48 15.72 13.34 -7.37
C THR A 48 14.78 12.33 -6.73
N ILE A 49 15.31 11.28 -6.10
CA ILE A 49 14.49 10.28 -5.40
C ILE A 49 13.82 10.90 -4.17
N TYR A 50 14.54 11.67 -3.37
CA TYR A 50 13.95 12.35 -2.21
C TYR A 50 12.79 13.27 -2.58
N ARG A 51 12.91 14.00 -3.69
CA ARG A 51 11.81 14.84 -4.19
C ARG A 51 10.59 14.01 -4.63
N MET A 52 10.82 12.83 -5.21
CA MET A 52 9.74 11.91 -5.55
C MET A 52 9.05 11.38 -4.29
N GLU A 53 9.81 10.87 -3.33
CA GLU A 53 9.30 10.33 -2.07
C GLU A 53 8.46 11.36 -1.31
N VAL A 54 8.96 12.59 -1.16
CA VAL A 54 8.21 13.68 -0.49
C VAL A 54 6.92 14.00 -1.23
N LYS A 55 6.96 14.09 -2.56
CA LYS A 55 5.76 14.36 -3.37
C LYS A 55 4.73 13.24 -3.24
N GLU A 56 5.17 11.99 -3.28
CA GLU A 56 4.29 10.82 -3.15
C GLU A 56 3.70 10.72 -1.75
N ALA A 57 4.48 11.00 -0.70
CA ALA A 57 3.99 11.05 0.67
C ALA A 57 2.87 12.09 0.83
N VAL A 58 3.08 13.32 0.36
CA VAL A 58 2.06 14.39 0.42
C VAL A 58 0.78 13.99 -0.34
N MET A 59 0.93 13.34 -1.48
CA MET A 59 -0.21 12.87 -2.27
C MET A 59 -1.00 11.79 -1.54
N LEU A 60 -0.31 10.78 -1.01
CA LEU A 60 -0.94 9.67 -0.30
C LEU A 60 -1.60 10.13 1.00
N ASP A 61 -0.94 10.98 1.79
CA ASP A 61 -1.50 11.54 3.02
C ASP A 61 -2.80 12.31 2.73
N ASN A 62 -2.80 13.15 1.68
CA ASN A 62 -4.00 13.89 1.31
C ASN A 62 -5.16 12.98 0.87
N LEU A 63 -4.87 11.93 0.09
CA LEU A 63 -5.88 10.95 -0.31
C LEU A 63 -6.41 10.19 0.91
N LEU A 64 -5.52 9.72 1.79
CA LEU A 64 -5.90 9.01 3.01
C LEU A 64 -6.79 9.88 3.91
N ASP A 65 -6.41 11.11 4.19
CA ASP A 65 -7.18 12.03 5.04
C ASP A 65 -8.62 12.21 4.53
N ARG A 66 -8.78 12.39 3.22
CA ARG A 66 -10.09 12.57 2.61
C ARG A 66 -10.95 11.31 2.66
N PHE A 67 -10.38 10.18 2.25
CA PHE A 67 -11.13 8.93 2.16
C PHE A 67 -11.37 8.28 3.52
N VAL A 68 -10.43 8.34 4.46
CA VAL A 68 -10.59 7.82 5.82
C VAL A 68 -11.69 8.59 6.56
N GLY A 69 -11.73 9.93 6.44
CA GLY A 69 -12.79 10.74 7.04
C GLY A 69 -14.20 10.31 6.58
N ALA A 70 -14.35 10.01 5.28
CA ALA A 70 -15.61 9.50 4.74
C ALA A 70 -15.87 8.03 5.16
N ALA A 71 -14.84 7.19 5.18
CA ALA A 71 -14.98 5.76 5.51
C ALA A 71 -15.38 5.51 6.96
N ILE A 72 -14.90 6.31 7.91
CA ILE A 72 -15.30 6.19 9.32
C ILE A 72 -16.82 6.29 9.48
N LYS A 73 -17.47 7.13 8.68
CA LYS A 73 -18.92 7.36 8.72
C LYS A 73 -19.71 6.40 7.80
N TYR A 74 -19.04 5.76 6.86
CA TYR A 74 -19.67 4.89 5.89
C TYR A 74 -20.29 3.68 6.59
N ASP A 75 -21.60 3.45 6.33
CA ASP A 75 -22.36 2.33 6.91
C ASP A 75 -22.38 2.32 8.46
N ASP A 76 -22.19 3.48 9.09
CA ASP A 76 -22.36 3.69 10.52
C ASP A 76 -23.79 4.21 10.77
N PRO A 77 -24.62 3.48 11.56
CA PRO A 77 -26.00 3.89 11.79
C PRO A 77 -26.12 5.18 12.62
N THR A 78 -25.08 5.59 13.31
CA THR A 78 -25.04 6.78 14.17
C THR A 78 -24.57 8.03 13.45
N GLN A 79 -23.96 7.90 12.28
CA GLN A 79 -23.35 9.00 11.54
C GLN A 79 -23.93 9.11 10.13
N LYS A 80 -23.94 10.33 9.60
CA LYS A 80 -24.36 10.59 8.22
C LYS A 80 -23.20 11.17 7.42
N LEU A 81 -23.05 10.66 6.22
CA LEU A 81 -22.14 11.24 5.22
C LEU A 81 -22.72 12.58 4.75
N ASN A 82 -21.86 13.57 4.57
CA ASN A 82 -22.22 14.76 3.80
C ASN A 82 -22.09 14.48 2.29
N SER A 83 -22.55 15.41 1.47
CA SER A 83 -22.59 15.23 0.00
C SER A 83 -21.21 15.03 -0.63
N ILE A 84 -20.14 15.57 -0.04
CA ILE A 84 -18.77 15.37 -0.52
C ILE A 84 -18.28 13.97 -0.15
N GLU A 85 -18.50 13.56 1.11
CA GLU A 85 -18.14 12.22 1.60
C GLU A 85 -18.86 11.12 0.82
N GLU A 86 -20.14 11.30 0.48
CA GLU A 86 -20.90 10.38 -0.37
C GLU A 86 -20.24 10.20 -1.74
N ARG A 87 -19.75 11.30 -2.34
CA ARG A 87 -19.06 11.27 -3.63
C ARG A 87 -17.69 10.58 -3.52
N LEU A 88 -16.95 10.85 -2.46
CA LEU A 88 -15.67 10.13 -2.21
C LEU A 88 -15.90 8.63 -2.10
N ILE A 89 -16.89 8.19 -1.32
CA ILE A 89 -17.26 6.77 -1.23
C ILE A 89 -17.73 6.22 -2.59
N SER A 90 -18.34 7.03 -3.44
CA SER A 90 -18.78 6.58 -4.76
C SER A 90 -17.62 6.23 -5.70
N PHE A 91 -16.44 6.83 -5.53
CA PHE A 91 -15.23 6.51 -6.32
C PHE A 91 -14.70 5.11 -6.02
N ILE A 92 -14.91 4.60 -4.82
CA ILE A 92 -14.53 3.23 -4.46
C ILE A 92 -15.37 2.25 -5.26
N SER A 93 -14.73 1.31 -5.94
CA SER A 93 -15.44 0.36 -6.80
C SER A 93 -16.45 -0.50 -6.03
N ASN A 94 -17.49 -0.93 -6.72
CA ASN A 94 -18.52 -1.78 -6.11
C ASN A 94 -17.98 -3.13 -5.63
N ASN A 95 -16.90 -3.63 -6.20
CA ASN A 95 -16.30 -4.89 -5.77
C ASN A 95 -15.73 -4.78 -4.35
N TYR A 96 -14.99 -3.71 -4.05
CA TYR A 96 -14.50 -3.45 -2.69
C TYR A 96 -15.67 -3.28 -1.69
N LYS A 97 -16.71 -2.53 -2.07
CA LYS A 97 -17.90 -2.34 -1.23
C LYS A 97 -18.68 -3.65 -0.99
N LYS A 98 -18.76 -4.54 -1.98
CA LYS A 98 -19.35 -5.86 -1.81
C LYS A 98 -18.53 -6.74 -0.86
N ALA A 99 -17.21 -6.76 -1.01
CA ALA A 99 -16.33 -7.49 -0.11
C ALA A 99 -16.47 -6.98 1.34
N TYR A 100 -16.46 -5.65 1.54
CA TYR A 100 -16.73 -5.06 2.85
C TYR A 100 -18.05 -5.57 3.44
N ARG A 101 -19.16 -5.45 2.73
CA ARG A 101 -20.48 -5.85 3.24
C ARG A 101 -20.52 -7.32 3.62
N TYR A 102 -19.97 -8.18 2.78
CA TYR A 102 -19.89 -9.62 3.06
C TYR A 102 -19.13 -9.94 4.35
N HIS A 103 -18.01 -9.28 4.58
CA HIS A 103 -17.19 -9.50 5.77
C HIS A 103 -17.71 -8.75 7.02
N ALA A 104 -18.50 -7.68 6.84
CA ALA A 104 -19.05 -6.88 7.93
C ALA A 104 -20.36 -7.46 8.53
N GLU A 105 -20.96 -8.44 7.85
CA GLU A 105 -22.18 -9.09 8.31
C GLU A 105 -21.95 -9.75 9.69
N GLU A 106 -22.87 -9.50 10.62
CA GLU A 106 -22.84 -10.01 12.00
C GLU A 106 -21.57 -9.66 12.81
N LYS A 107 -20.79 -8.68 12.39
CA LYS A 107 -19.58 -8.25 13.11
C LYS A 107 -19.85 -7.08 14.06
N SER A 108 -19.03 -7.00 15.12
CA SER A 108 -19.06 -5.87 16.05
C SER A 108 -18.69 -4.56 15.33
N GLU A 109 -19.13 -3.42 15.86
CA GLU A 109 -18.84 -2.11 15.26
C GLU A 109 -17.34 -1.82 15.17
N VAL A 110 -16.55 -2.26 16.15
CA VAL A 110 -15.09 -2.13 16.14
C VAL A 110 -14.50 -2.88 14.93
N TYR A 111 -14.99 -4.09 14.66
CA TYR A 111 -14.51 -4.87 13.50
C TYR A 111 -15.00 -4.27 12.18
N ARG A 112 -16.22 -3.75 12.13
CA ARG A 112 -16.76 -3.01 10.98
C ARG A 112 -15.94 -1.74 10.68
N LEU A 113 -15.53 -1.01 11.72
CA LEU A 113 -14.62 0.13 11.55
C LEU A 113 -13.30 -0.29 10.95
N TYR A 114 -12.70 -1.36 11.45
CA TYR A 114 -11.49 -1.92 10.85
C TYR A 114 -11.66 -2.25 9.35
N LEU A 115 -12.76 -2.90 8.99
CA LEU A 115 -13.07 -3.22 7.59
C LEU A 115 -13.30 -1.97 6.73
N ARG A 116 -13.86 -0.89 7.29
CA ARG A 116 -14.01 0.41 6.59
C ARG A 116 -12.66 1.06 6.32
N LEU A 117 -11.73 0.98 7.27
CA LEU A 117 -10.37 1.46 7.07
C LEU A 117 -9.64 0.61 6.02
N LEU A 118 -9.80 -0.72 6.09
CA LEU A 118 -9.24 -1.64 5.10
C LEU A 118 -9.79 -1.37 3.69
N LEU A 119 -11.09 -1.07 3.56
CA LEU A 119 -11.71 -0.69 2.29
C LEU A 119 -11.01 0.49 1.62
N VAL A 120 -10.60 1.50 2.39
CA VAL A 120 -9.88 2.67 1.89
C VAL A 120 -8.44 2.33 1.54
N THR A 121 -7.74 1.62 2.41
CA THR A 121 -6.34 1.23 2.13
C THR A 121 -6.25 0.34 0.90
N ASP A 122 -7.13 -0.63 0.74
CA ASP A 122 -7.19 -1.49 -0.44
C ASP A 122 -7.48 -0.68 -1.72
N TYR A 123 -8.39 0.30 -1.64
CA TYR A 123 -8.69 1.18 -2.77
C TYR A 123 -7.48 2.01 -3.18
N ILE A 124 -6.79 2.64 -2.22
CA ILE A 124 -5.62 3.49 -2.49
C ILE A 124 -4.43 2.63 -2.96
N CYS A 125 -4.14 1.51 -2.29
CA CYS A 125 -3.06 0.61 -2.69
C CYS A 125 -3.31 -0.06 -4.06
N GLY A 126 -4.56 -0.19 -4.47
CA GLY A 126 -4.94 -0.72 -5.78
C GLY A 126 -4.80 0.29 -6.93
N MET A 127 -4.47 1.55 -6.65
CA MET A 127 -4.25 2.56 -7.68
C MET A 127 -2.90 2.39 -8.36
N THR A 128 -2.83 2.73 -9.64
CA THR A 128 -1.54 3.02 -10.28
C THR A 128 -1.07 4.42 -9.88
N ASP A 129 0.24 4.66 -9.90
CA ASP A 129 0.83 5.98 -9.58
C ASP A 129 0.22 7.10 -10.41
N SER A 130 0.00 6.85 -11.70
CA SER A 130 -0.62 7.81 -12.61
C SER A 130 -2.07 8.12 -12.24
N TYR A 131 -2.83 7.13 -11.79
CA TYR A 131 -4.20 7.34 -11.35
C TYR A 131 -4.26 8.09 -10.02
N ALA A 132 -3.45 7.71 -9.04
CA ALA A 132 -3.37 8.38 -7.74
C ALA A 132 -2.99 9.86 -7.92
N LYS A 133 -1.98 10.14 -8.77
CA LYS A 133 -1.57 11.52 -9.11
C LYS A 133 -2.73 12.32 -9.72
N ARG A 134 -3.43 11.76 -10.70
CA ARG A 134 -4.55 12.43 -11.34
C ARG A 134 -5.68 12.71 -10.34
N LEU A 135 -6.06 11.72 -9.55
CA LEU A 135 -7.10 11.86 -8.53
C LEU A 135 -6.72 12.94 -7.51
N TYR A 136 -5.47 12.96 -7.04
CA TYR A 136 -4.97 14.00 -6.15
C TYR A 136 -5.09 15.39 -6.79
N GLN A 137 -4.72 15.55 -8.05
CA GLN A 137 -4.82 16.82 -8.77
C GLN A 137 -6.29 17.26 -8.91
N GLU A 138 -7.19 16.37 -9.31
CA GLU A 138 -8.61 16.63 -9.43
C GLU A 138 -9.25 17.05 -8.10
N LEU A 139 -8.94 16.34 -7.01
CA LEU A 139 -9.48 16.64 -5.67
C LEU A 139 -8.94 17.94 -5.07
N ASN A 140 -7.78 18.42 -5.52
CA ASN A 140 -7.18 19.67 -5.06
C ASN A 140 -7.32 20.83 -6.08
N ALA A 141 -8.14 20.63 -7.12
CA ALA A 141 -8.36 21.62 -8.20
C ALA A 141 -7.04 22.10 -8.85
N ILE A 142 -6.05 21.22 -8.94
CA ILE A 142 -4.78 21.49 -9.62
C ILE A 142 -4.97 21.15 -11.09
N MET A 143 -4.95 22.15 -11.95
CA MET A 143 -5.00 21.91 -13.41
C MET A 143 -3.75 21.17 -13.86
N ALA A 144 -3.95 20.14 -14.72
CA ALA A 144 -2.87 19.35 -15.29
C ALA A 144 -2.18 20.11 -16.44
#